data_f2b8ce3c11ab9fbd3b494d1f5a4e1ad2
#
_entry.id   f2b8ce3c11ab9fbd3b494d1f5a4e1ad2
#
_cell.length_a   1.000
_cell.length_b   1.000
_cell.length_c   1.000
_cell.angle_alpha   90.00
_cell.angle_beta   90.00
_cell.angle_gamma   90.00
#
_symmetry.space_group_name_H-M   'P 1'
#
loop_
_entity.id
_entity.type
_entity.pdbx_description
1 polymer ?
#
loop_
_entity_poly.entity_id
_entity_poly.type
_entity_poly.pdbx_seq_one_letter_code
_entity_poly.pdbx_strand_id
1 'polypeptide(L)'
;MASSSITSPTSAAPVYSDTVVRGFALMAVVYGIVGMLVGVIIAAQLTWPELNLGISWLTYGRLRPLHTNAVIFAFGGCALFATSYHVVQRTCQVRLFAGPLAAFTFWGWVLVIAAAVVSLPMGYTQAKEYAELEWPIDILITLVWVAYAIVFFGTIGIRKVRHIYVANWFYGAFILA
;
A
#
# COMPACT_ATOMS: atom_id res chain seq x y z
N MET A 1 -29.80 25.08 -48.81
CA MET A 1 -29.48 23.85 -48.06
C MET A 1 -28.38 24.18 -47.06
N ALA A 2 -28.74 24.42 -45.79
CA ALA A 2 -27.81 24.73 -44.73
C ALA A 2 -27.43 23.41 -44.02
N SER A 3 -26.16 23.00 -44.17
CA SER A 3 -25.63 21.85 -43.45
C SER A 3 -25.38 22.23 -41.99
N SER A 4 -26.23 21.76 -41.09
CA SER A 4 -26.03 21.88 -39.65
C SER A 4 -24.94 20.87 -39.25
N SER A 5 -23.73 21.33 -39.00
CA SER A 5 -22.67 20.56 -38.39
C SER A 5 -23.06 20.29 -36.92
N ILE A 6 -23.48 19.05 -36.64
CA ILE A 6 -23.69 18.55 -35.29
C ILE A 6 -22.30 18.39 -34.68
N THR A 7 -21.84 19.37 -33.92
CA THR A 7 -20.69 19.24 -33.04
C THR A 7 -21.10 18.34 -31.88
N SER A 8 -20.70 17.07 -31.92
CA SER A 8 -20.78 16.16 -30.78
C SER A 8 -20.04 16.78 -29.58
N PRO A 9 -20.63 16.81 -28.38
CA PRO A 9 -19.94 17.32 -27.20
C PRO A 9 -18.69 16.47 -26.95
N THR A 10 -17.54 17.09 -27.01
CA THR A 10 -16.27 16.46 -26.66
C THR A 10 -16.34 16.08 -25.17
N SER A 11 -16.60 14.83 -24.88
CA SER A 11 -16.58 14.33 -23.50
C SER A 11 -15.19 14.58 -22.91
N ALA A 12 -15.12 15.52 -21.95
CA ALA A 12 -13.87 15.79 -21.26
C ALA A 12 -13.32 14.51 -20.66
N ALA A 13 -12.03 14.22 -20.91
CA ALA A 13 -11.38 13.04 -20.39
C ALA A 13 -11.50 12.99 -18.84
N PRO A 14 -11.79 11.84 -18.24
CA PRO A 14 -11.93 11.73 -16.79
C PRO A 14 -10.64 12.15 -16.09
N VAL A 15 -10.74 13.06 -15.12
CA VAL A 15 -9.61 13.49 -14.28
C VAL A 15 -9.43 12.49 -13.15
N TYR A 16 -8.30 11.78 -13.12
CA TYR A 16 -7.96 10.77 -12.13
C TYR A 16 -7.21 11.33 -10.92
N SER A 17 -7.27 10.64 -9.79
CA SER A 17 -6.53 10.98 -8.55
C SER A 17 -5.14 10.34 -8.57
N ASP A 18 -4.24 10.85 -9.41
CA ASP A 18 -2.90 10.25 -9.58
C ASP A 18 -1.92 10.59 -8.45
N THR A 19 -2.17 11.62 -7.65
CA THR A 19 -1.28 12.03 -6.54
C THR A 19 -1.07 10.92 -5.53
N VAL A 20 -2.16 10.30 -5.05
CA VAL A 20 -2.10 9.19 -4.08
C VAL A 20 -1.46 7.95 -4.70
N VAL A 21 -1.78 7.65 -5.97
CA VAL A 21 -1.19 6.52 -6.71
C VAL A 21 0.32 6.69 -6.85
N ARG A 22 0.78 7.88 -7.24
CA ARG A 22 2.22 8.20 -7.35
C ARG A 22 2.91 8.13 -5.99
N GLY A 23 2.25 8.62 -4.93
CA GLY A 23 2.75 8.53 -3.56
C GLY A 23 3.03 7.07 -3.17
N PHE A 24 2.06 6.19 -3.31
CA PHE A 24 2.23 4.76 -3.04
C PHE A 24 3.28 4.10 -3.94
N ALA A 25 3.31 4.43 -5.24
CA ALA A 25 4.31 3.89 -6.15
C ALA A 25 5.75 4.31 -5.77
N LEU A 26 5.93 5.58 -5.39
CA LEU A 26 7.22 6.07 -4.91
C LEU A 26 7.64 5.36 -3.62
N MET A 27 6.72 5.26 -2.64
CA MET A 27 7.01 4.58 -1.37
C MET A 27 7.27 3.09 -1.57
N ALA A 28 6.62 2.42 -2.53
CA ALA A 28 6.95 1.04 -2.88
C ALA A 28 8.42 0.92 -3.30
N VAL A 29 8.91 1.79 -4.18
CA VAL A 29 10.32 1.75 -4.60
C VAL A 29 11.26 2.02 -3.42
N VAL A 30 10.99 3.04 -2.61
CA VAL A 30 11.81 3.40 -1.43
C VAL A 30 11.86 2.23 -0.44
N TYR A 31 10.71 1.69 -0.05
CA TYR A 31 10.64 0.58 0.89
C TYR A 31 11.22 -0.72 0.31
N GLY A 32 11.10 -0.94 -1.00
CA GLY A 32 11.73 -2.06 -1.67
C GLY A 32 13.26 -2.01 -1.56
N ILE A 33 13.86 -0.85 -1.84
CA ILE A 33 15.30 -0.65 -1.72
C ILE A 33 15.75 -0.85 -0.26
N VAL A 34 15.09 -0.19 0.70
CA VAL A 34 15.45 -0.27 2.12
C VAL A 34 15.23 -1.69 2.65
N GLY A 35 14.09 -2.32 2.35
CA GLY A 35 13.78 -3.67 2.78
C GLY A 35 14.79 -4.69 2.26
N MET A 36 15.16 -4.63 0.98
CA MET A 36 16.18 -5.50 0.40
C MET A 36 17.56 -5.26 1.00
N LEU A 37 17.91 -4.00 1.28
CA LEU A 37 19.19 -3.68 1.94
C LEU A 37 19.27 -4.30 3.34
N VAL A 38 18.21 -4.20 4.14
CA VAL A 38 18.12 -4.89 5.44
C VAL A 38 18.29 -6.40 5.27
N GLY A 39 17.71 -6.99 4.21
CA GLY A 39 17.87 -8.40 3.87
C GLY A 39 19.34 -8.79 3.62
N VAL A 40 20.07 -7.97 2.90
CA VAL A 40 21.53 -8.19 2.68
C VAL A 40 22.30 -8.10 4.00
N ILE A 41 21.96 -7.15 4.86
CA ILE A 41 22.61 -6.99 6.18
C ILE A 41 22.38 -8.25 7.04
N ILE A 42 21.14 -8.73 7.18
CA ILE A 42 20.84 -9.91 7.99
C ILE A 42 21.46 -11.18 7.40
N ALA A 43 21.56 -11.30 6.07
CA ALA A 43 22.26 -12.41 5.43
C ALA A 43 23.77 -12.38 5.74
N ALA A 44 24.39 -11.20 5.72
CA ALA A 44 25.78 -11.02 6.12
C ALA A 44 26.03 -11.34 7.60
N GLN A 45 25.08 -10.97 8.50
CA GLN A 45 25.16 -11.28 9.93
C GLN A 45 25.15 -12.79 10.22
N LEU A 46 24.53 -13.60 9.36
CA LEU A 46 24.59 -15.07 9.48
C LEU A 46 25.99 -15.64 9.19
N THR A 47 26.73 -14.97 8.31
CA THR A 47 28.10 -15.39 7.94
C THR A 47 29.16 -14.77 8.86
N TRP A 48 28.94 -13.51 9.24
CA TRP A 48 29.85 -12.71 10.08
C TRP A 48 29.07 -12.16 11.30
N PRO A 49 29.00 -12.91 12.41
CA PRO A 49 28.25 -12.51 13.60
C PRO A 49 28.72 -11.19 14.22
N GLU A 50 29.96 -10.77 13.96
CA GLU A 50 30.55 -9.50 14.39
C GLU A 50 29.77 -8.29 13.87
N LEU A 51 29.06 -8.44 12.75
CA LEU A 51 28.22 -7.40 12.18
C LEU A 51 26.97 -7.07 13.03
N ASN A 52 26.69 -7.85 14.09
CA ASN A 52 25.72 -7.47 15.10
C ASN A 52 26.19 -6.31 15.99
N LEU A 53 27.50 -5.98 15.96
CA LEU A 53 28.14 -4.84 16.65
C LEU A 53 27.89 -4.79 18.16
N GLY A 54 27.35 -5.84 18.77
CA GLY A 54 26.93 -5.84 20.18
C GLY A 54 25.77 -4.90 20.50
N ILE A 55 25.07 -4.40 19.48
CA ILE A 55 23.95 -3.47 19.61
C ILE A 55 22.63 -4.26 19.54
N SER A 56 21.87 -4.27 20.63
CA SER A 56 20.69 -5.14 20.80
C SER A 56 19.63 -4.96 19.70
N TRP A 57 19.37 -3.74 19.24
CA TRP A 57 18.37 -3.43 18.23
C TRP A 57 18.85 -3.66 16.78
N LEU A 58 20.16 -3.91 16.55
CA LEU A 58 20.73 -4.26 15.25
C LEU A 58 20.99 -5.77 15.09
N THR A 59 20.68 -6.59 16.09
CA THR A 59 20.89 -8.02 15.99
C THR A 59 20.02 -8.67 14.92
N TYR A 60 20.49 -9.76 14.34
CA TYR A 60 19.76 -10.56 13.37
C TYR A 60 18.31 -10.83 13.79
N GLY A 61 18.09 -11.22 15.06
CA GLY A 61 16.75 -11.54 15.59
C GLY A 61 15.79 -10.35 15.61
N ARG A 62 16.31 -9.11 15.63
CA ARG A 62 15.52 -7.88 15.58
C ARG A 62 15.30 -7.38 14.15
N LEU A 63 16.30 -7.54 13.32
CA LEU A 63 16.23 -7.08 11.92
C LEU A 63 15.49 -8.06 11.02
N ARG A 64 15.42 -9.37 11.36
CA ARG A 64 14.68 -10.36 10.56
C ARG A 64 13.17 -10.00 10.42
N PRO A 65 12.40 -9.82 11.51
CA PRO A 65 11.00 -9.42 11.40
C PRO A 65 10.85 -8.04 10.73
N LEU A 66 11.78 -7.11 10.96
CA LEU A 66 11.77 -5.82 10.27
C LEU A 66 11.91 -5.99 8.75
N HIS A 67 12.86 -6.82 8.29
CA HIS A 67 13.02 -7.13 6.86
C HIS A 67 11.74 -7.73 6.27
N THR A 68 11.16 -8.73 6.93
CA THR A 68 9.95 -9.40 6.47
C THR A 68 8.79 -8.41 6.32
N ASN A 69 8.55 -7.58 7.34
CA ASN A 69 7.52 -6.56 7.31
C ASN A 69 7.81 -5.48 6.25
N ALA A 70 9.06 -5.09 6.07
CA ALA A 70 9.44 -4.10 5.06
C ALA A 70 9.17 -4.61 3.63
N VAL A 71 9.46 -5.88 3.34
CA VAL A 71 9.27 -6.45 2.00
C VAL A 71 7.79 -6.75 1.74
N ILE A 72 7.09 -7.37 2.69
CA ILE A 72 5.70 -7.80 2.46
C ILE A 72 4.75 -6.61 2.58
N PHE A 73 4.78 -5.88 3.70
CA PHE A 73 3.78 -4.85 3.99
C PHE A 73 4.20 -3.47 3.47
N ALA A 74 5.44 -3.06 3.65
CA ALA A 74 5.85 -1.74 3.17
C ALA A 74 5.99 -1.72 1.65
N PHE A 75 6.83 -2.56 1.05
CA PHE A 75 7.00 -2.63 -0.39
C PHE A 75 5.76 -3.21 -1.08
N GLY A 76 5.40 -4.46 -0.76
CA GLY A 76 4.28 -5.17 -1.40
C GLY A 76 2.94 -4.47 -1.17
N GLY A 77 2.67 -4.02 0.07
CA GLY A 77 1.46 -3.28 0.40
C GLY A 77 1.34 -1.97 -0.39
N CYS A 78 2.40 -1.15 -0.44
CA CYS A 78 2.39 0.08 -1.24
C CYS A 78 2.20 -0.20 -2.74
N ALA A 79 2.84 -1.23 -3.29
CA ALA A 79 2.66 -1.64 -4.68
C ALA A 79 1.21 -2.05 -4.96
N LEU A 80 0.59 -2.78 -4.03
CA LEU A 80 -0.80 -3.21 -4.13
C LEU A 80 -1.77 -2.03 -4.07
N PHE A 81 -1.60 -1.10 -3.12
CA PHE A 81 -2.42 0.12 -3.04
C PHE A 81 -2.29 0.97 -4.32
N ALA A 82 -1.05 1.16 -4.80
CA ALA A 82 -0.81 1.91 -6.03
C ALA A 82 -1.54 1.29 -7.22
N THR A 83 -1.35 -0.01 -7.44
CA THR A 83 -1.92 -0.72 -8.59
C THR A 83 -3.43 -0.83 -8.50
N SER A 84 -4.01 -1.13 -7.34
CA SER A 84 -5.46 -1.22 -7.16
C SER A 84 -6.16 0.12 -7.38
N TYR A 85 -5.64 1.22 -6.81
CA TYR A 85 -6.18 2.56 -7.02
C TYR A 85 -6.02 3.04 -8.47
N HIS A 86 -4.89 2.69 -9.11
CA HIS A 86 -4.70 3.00 -10.52
C HIS A 86 -5.70 2.25 -11.40
N VAL A 87 -5.83 0.94 -11.21
CA VAL A 87 -6.69 0.08 -12.03
C VAL A 87 -8.16 0.41 -11.83
N VAL A 88 -8.64 0.53 -10.58
CA VAL A 88 -10.06 0.76 -10.32
C VAL A 88 -10.56 2.08 -10.92
N GLN A 89 -9.78 3.17 -10.85
CA GLN A 89 -10.17 4.44 -11.47
C GLN A 89 -10.34 4.33 -12.98
N ARG A 90 -9.39 3.66 -13.64
CA ARG A 90 -9.36 3.58 -15.11
C ARG A 90 -10.38 2.60 -15.65
N THR A 91 -10.55 1.47 -15.00
CA THR A 91 -11.56 0.47 -15.38
C THR A 91 -12.99 0.93 -15.10
N CYS A 92 -13.20 1.75 -14.06
CA CYS A 92 -14.49 2.35 -13.74
C CYS A 92 -14.75 3.70 -14.45
N GLN A 93 -13.72 4.29 -15.10
CA GLN A 93 -13.76 5.60 -15.75
C GLN A 93 -14.22 6.74 -14.84
N VAL A 94 -13.82 6.68 -13.56
CA VAL A 94 -14.15 7.69 -12.54
C VAL A 94 -12.93 7.97 -11.68
N ARG A 95 -12.94 9.13 -11.02
CA ARG A 95 -11.97 9.47 -9.98
C ARG A 95 -12.22 8.60 -8.73
N LEU A 96 -11.19 8.40 -7.89
CA LEU A 96 -11.33 7.72 -6.60
C LEU A 96 -12.47 8.37 -5.78
N PHE A 97 -13.31 7.50 -5.23
CA PHE A 97 -14.32 7.90 -4.25
C PHE A 97 -13.65 8.49 -3.02
N ALA A 98 -14.20 9.57 -2.45
CA ALA A 98 -13.72 10.21 -1.23
C ALA A 98 -12.19 10.47 -1.23
N GLY A 99 -11.69 11.37 -2.09
CA GLY A 99 -10.27 11.72 -2.22
C GLY A 99 -9.55 11.98 -0.90
N PRO A 100 -10.12 12.69 0.10
CA PRO A 100 -9.52 12.83 1.42
C PRO A 100 -9.31 11.50 2.14
N LEU A 101 -10.21 10.54 2.00
CA LEU A 101 -10.07 9.20 2.59
C LEU A 101 -8.96 8.39 1.90
N ALA A 102 -8.80 8.55 0.58
CA ALA A 102 -7.67 7.97 -0.15
C ALA A 102 -6.32 8.56 0.32
N ALA A 103 -6.27 9.86 0.61
CA ALA A 103 -5.09 10.48 1.21
C ALA A 103 -4.84 9.97 2.64
N PHE A 104 -5.89 9.77 3.44
CA PHE A 104 -5.78 9.14 4.76
C PHE A 104 -5.22 7.71 4.65
N THR A 105 -5.67 6.91 3.69
CA THR A 105 -5.11 5.57 3.45
C THR A 105 -3.61 5.63 3.21
N PHE A 106 -3.14 6.59 2.42
CA PHE A 106 -1.70 6.76 2.14
C PHE A 106 -0.90 7.14 3.40
N TRP A 107 -1.29 8.22 4.08
CA TRP A 107 -0.55 8.69 5.25
C TRP A 107 -0.68 7.75 6.44
N GLY A 108 -1.84 7.14 6.62
CA GLY A 108 -2.06 6.12 7.63
C GLY A 108 -1.16 4.90 7.42
N TRP A 109 -1.02 4.44 6.17
CA TRP A 109 -0.10 3.34 5.85
C TRP A 109 1.36 3.71 6.08
N VAL A 110 1.78 4.91 5.70
CA VAL A 110 3.13 5.43 6.00
C VAL A 110 3.38 5.45 7.51
N LEU A 111 2.38 5.86 8.30
CA LEU A 111 2.47 5.86 9.78
C LEU A 111 2.58 4.44 10.34
N VAL A 112 1.80 3.46 9.81
CA VAL A 112 1.92 2.04 10.19
C VAL A 112 3.35 1.55 9.97
N ILE A 113 3.92 1.81 8.80
CA ILE A 113 5.29 1.36 8.49
C ILE A 113 6.32 2.07 9.38
N ALA A 114 6.16 3.36 9.64
CA ALA A 114 7.04 4.10 10.56
C ALA A 114 6.98 3.52 11.98
N ALA A 115 5.78 3.19 12.47
CA ALA A 115 5.60 2.54 13.77
C ALA A 115 6.27 1.15 13.82
N ALA A 116 6.14 0.35 12.75
CA ALA A 116 6.80 -0.95 12.65
C ALA A 116 8.33 -0.84 12.66
N VAL A 117 8.89 0.15 11.93
CA VAL A 117 10.35 0.41 11.88
C VAL A 117 10.91 0.76 13.27
N VAL A 118 10.12 1.37 14.12
CA VAL A 118 10.53 1.71 15.49
C VAL A 118 10.29 0.54 16.45
N SER A 119 9.10 -0.06 16.44
CA SER A 119 8.70 -1.07 17.42
C SER A 119 9.49 -2.38 17.32
N LEU A 120 9.69 -2.90 16.09
CA LEU A 120 10.32 -4.20 15.88
C LEU A 120 11.80 -4.23 16.35
N PRO A 121 12.68 -3.28 16.00
CA PRO A 121 14.05 -3.24 16.53
C PRO A 121 14.09 -3.05 18.05
N MET A 122 13.17 -2.27 18.62
CA MET A 122 13.07 -2.09 20.07
C MET A 122 12.62 -3.35 20.80
N GLY A 123 12.04 -4.31 20.08
CA GLY A 123 11.60 -5.58 20.63
C GLY A 123 10.15 -5.64 21.05
N TYR A 124 9.38 -4.63 20.71
CA TYR A 124 7.92 -4.68 20.83
C TYR A 124 7.38 -5.49 19.65
N THR A 125 7.24 -6.79 19.87
CA THR A 125 6.86 -7.75 18.83
C THR A 125 6.14 -8.94 19.41
N GLN A 126 5.14 -9.45 18.69
CA GLN A 126 4.49 -10.72 18.98
C GLN A 126 5.28 -11.89 18.41
N ALA A 127 5.11 -13.08 19.01
CA ALA A 127 5.79 -14.31 18.57
C ALA A 127 5.06 -15.03 17.41
N LYS A 128 4.33 -14.29 16.57
CA LYS A 128 3.60 -14.82 15.41
C LYS A 128 4.28 -14.36 14.12
N GLU A 129 4.76 -15.30 13.33
CA GLU A 129 5.37 -14.99 12.03
C GLU A 129 4.33 -14.33 11.10
N TYR A 130 4.74 -13.23 10.44
CA TYR A 130 3.90 -12.32 9.61
C TYR A 130 2.81 -11.55 10.37
N ALA A 131 2.74 -11.66 11.67
CA ALA A 131 1.86 -10.89 12.54
C ALA A 131 2.61 -10.43 13.80
N GLU A 132 3.84 -9.94 13.57
CA GLU A 132 4.75 -9.55 14.65
C GLU A 132 4.39 -8.20 15.29
N LEU A 133 3.51 -7.41 14.67
CA LEU A 133 3.14 -6.08 15.15
C LEU A 133 2.25 -6.16 16.40
N GLU A 134 2.42 -5.20 17.28
CA GLU A 134 1.63 -5.09 18.52
C GLU A 134 0.23 -4.52 18.25
N TRP A 135 -0.72 -4.88 19.08
CA TRP A 135 -2.14 -4.56 18.94
C TRP A 135 -2.48 -3.07 18.67
N PRO A 136 -1.74 -2.05 19.16
CA PRO A 136 -2.05 -0.66 18.80
C PRO A 136 -1.80 -0.37 17.31
N ILE A 137 -0.77 -1.02 16.73
CA ILE A 137 -0.47 -0.89 15.31
C ILE A 137 -1.50 -1.69 14.49
N ASP A 138 -1.97 -2.85 14.99
CA ASP A 138 -3.01 -3.63 14.34
C ASP A 138 -4.33 -2.87 14.24
N ILE A 139 -4.69 -2.09 15.26
CA ILE A 139 -5.86 -1.19 15.20
C ILE A 139 -5.67 -0.16 14.08
N LEU A 140 -4.51 0.46 13.99
CA LEU A 140 -4.23 1.45 12.93
C LEU A 140 -4.27 0.80 11.54
N ILE A 141 -3.70 -0.40 11.38
CA ILE A 141 -3.80 -1.21 10.15
C ILE A 141 -5.27 -1.42 9.79
N THR A 142 -6.08 -1.84 10.75
CA THR A 142 -7.51 -2.09 10.54
C THR A 142 -8.23 -0.84 10.06
N LEU A 143 -7.98 0.32 10.68
CA LEU A 143 -8.59 1.60 10.26
C LEU A 143 -8.19 1.98 8.83
N VAL A 144 -6.91 1.83 8.49
CA VAL A 144 -6.41 2.10 7.14
C VAL A 144 -7.00 1.13 6.13
N TRP A 145 -7.12 -0.16 6.50
CA TRP A 145 -7.69 -1.19 5.63
C TRP A 145 -9.19 -0.96 5.35
N VAL A 146 -9.96 -0.60 6.37
CA VAL A 146 -11.37 -0.23 6.21
C VAL A 146 -11.50 1.02 5.32
N ALA A 147 -10.66 2.03 5.53
CA ALA A 147 -10.65 3.23 4.67
C ALA A 147 -10.33 2.86 3.21
N TYR A 148 -9.35 1.98 2.99
CA TYR A 148 -9.01 1.46 1.66
C TYR A 148 -10.19 0.72 1.02
N ALA A 149 -10.86 -0.16 1.76
CA ALA A 149 -12.04 -0.87 1.29
C ALA A 149 -13.17 0.10 0.87
N ILE A 150 -13.45 1.12 1.69
CA ILE A 150 -14.47 2.13 1.38
C ILE A 150 -14.12 2.88 0.09
N VAL A 151 -12.88 3.32 -0.08
CA VAL A 151 -12.43 4.03 -1.29
C VAL A 151 -12.54 3.11 -2.51
N PHE A 152 -12.07 1.88 -2.41
CA PHE A 152 -12.08 0.93 -3.53
C PHE A 152 -13.50 0.55 -3.96
N PHE A 153 -14.32 0.06 -3.05
CA PHE A 153 -15.71 -0.34 -3.35
C PHE A 153 -16.60 0.85 -3.66
N GLY A 154 -16.38 1.99 -3.01
CA GLY A 154 -17.07 3.24 -3.34
C GLY A 154 -16.77 3.69 -4.77
N THR A 155 -15.52 3.54 -5.24
CA THR A 155 -15.15 3.84 -6.63
C THR A 155 -15.87 2.91 -7.62
N ILE A 156 -15.98 1.62 -7.29
CA ILE A 156 -16.79 0.67 -8.09
C ILE A 156 -18.25 1.06 -8.09
N GLY A 157 -18.79 1.53 -6.94
CA GLY A 157 -20.19 1.94 -6.82
C GLY A 157 -20.58 3.12 -7.73
N ILE A 158 -19.67 4.07 -7.94
CA ILE A 158 -19.89 5.25 -8.80
C ILE A 158 -19.40 5.07 -10.24
N ARG A 159 -19.07 3.85 -10.65
CA ARG A 159 -18.53 3.56 -12.00
C ARG A 159 -19.44 4.03 -13.11
N LYS A 160 -18.85 4.50 -14.21
CA LYS A 160 -19.58 4.91 -15.44
C LYS A 160 -19.76 3.77 -16.46
N VAL A 161 -19.09 2.63 -16.24
CA VAL A 161 -19.20 1.44 -17.10
C VAL A 161 -20.16 0.41 -16.48
N ARG A 162 -20.87 -0.34 -17.32
CA ARG A 162 -21.85 -1.33 -16.81
C ARG A 162 -21.20 -2.58 -16.22
N HIS A 163 -20.11 -3.03 -16.83
CA HIS A 163 -19.41 -4.25 -16.42
C HIS A 163 -18.33 -3.93 -15.39
N ILE A 164 -17.95 -4.92 -14.59
CA ILE A 164 -16.81 -4.88 -13.68
C ILE A 164 -15.72 -5.75 -14.28
N TYR A 165 -14.54 -5.15 -14.50
CA TYR A 165 -13.39 -5.89 -15.01
C TYR A 165 -12.90 -6.95 -14.02
N VAL A 166 -12.36 -8.05 -14.55
CA VAL A 166 -11.85 -9.18 -13.74
C VAL A 166 -10.83 -8.72 -12.71
N ALA A 167 -9.94 -7.78 -13.05
CA ALA A 167 -8.96 -7.24 -12.10
C ALA A 167 -9.62 -6.67 -10.83
N ASN A 168 -10.77 -6.00 -10.95
CA ASN A 168 -11.48 -5.43 -9.80
C ASN A 168 -12.09 -6.52 -8.90
N TRP A 169 -12.47 -7.66 -9.46
CA TRP A 169 -12.93 -8.82 -8.67
C TRP A 169 -11.79 -9.40 -7.83
N PHE A 170 -10.58 -9.54 -8.40
CA PHE A 170 -9.43 -10.03 -7.66
C PHE A 170 -9.00 -9.07 -6.56
N TYR A 171 -8.92 -7.75 -6.83
CA TYR A 171 -8.64 -6.78 -5.78
C TYR A 171 -9.74 -6.76 -4.70
N GLY A 172 -11.01 -6.83 -5.10
CA GLY A 172 -12.13 -6.89 -4.15
C GLY A 172 -12.06 -8.13 -3.26
N ALA A 173 -11.79 -9.31 -3.84
CA ALA A 173 -11.60 -10.53 -3.08
C ALA A 173 -10.43 -10.42 -2.10
N PHE A 174 -9.29 -9.88 -2.54
CA PHE A 174 -8.13 -9.65 -1.69
C PHE A 174 -8.42 -8.70 -0.50
N ILE A 175 -9.25 -7.68 -0.71
CA ILE A 175 -9.62 -6.74 0.35
C ILE A 175 -10.49 -7.41 1.43
N LEU A 176 -11.30 -8.41 1.05
CA LEU A 176 -12.25 -9.08 1.94
C LEU A 176 -11.66 -10.33 2.61
N ALA A 177 -10.60 -10.93 2.06
CA ALA A 177 -9.92 -12.13 2.59
C ALA A 177 -8.98 -11.79 3.75
#